data_3981071b6f5ccecfb8d3e6f75444b2b6
#
_entry.id   3981071b6f5ccecfb8d3e6f75444b2b6
#
_cell.length_a   1.000
_cell.length_b   1.000
_cell.length_c   1.000
_cell.angle_alpha   90.00
_cell.angle_beta   90.00
_cell.angle_gamma   90.00
#
_symmetry.space_group_name_H-M   'P 1'
#
loop_
_entity.id
_entity.type
_entity.pdbx_description
1 polymer ?
#
loop_
_entity_poly.entity_id
_entity_poly.type
_entity_poly.pdbx_seq_one_letter_code
_entity_poly.pdbx_strand_id
1 'polypeptide(L)'
;MFLGTHEPRLDEKGRLILPAKFRDDLSTGLVITKGQERCLYVFPAAEFATITETLRQAPVTAKSARDYQRVMFAGAHDEIPDRQGRVTIPQGLRTYAGLEKECVVIGANTRVEIWDSAAWNEYLADREKSFADVSEEVFPGLF
;
A
#
# COMPACT_ATOMS: atom_id res chain seq x y z
N MET A 1 -13.64 -0.84 4.39
CA MET A 1 -13.17 -0.83 2.98
C MET A 1 -12.59 0.53 2.63
N PHE A 2 -11.44 0.52 1.98
CA PHE A 2 -10.74 1.75 1.63
C PHE A 2 -11.04 2.12 0.18
N LEU A 3 -11.49 3.35 -0.05
CA LEU A 3 -11.89 3.85 -1.37
C LEU A 3 -11.39 5.28 -1.58
N GLY A 4 -11.09 5.62 -2.82
CA GLY A 4 -10.80 6.98 -3.23
C GLY A 4 -9.32 7.32 -3.31
N THR A 5 -9.04 8.54 -3.75
CA THR A 5 -7.70 9.05 -4.01
C THR A 5 -7.48 10.34 -3.24
N HIS A 6 -6.32 10.45 -2.58
CA HIS A 6 -5.94 11.60 -1.76
C HIS A 6 -4.51 12.00 -2.08
N GLU A 7 -4.16 13.27 -1.86
CA GLU A 7 -2.86 13.82 -2.26
C GLU A 7 -2.13 14.48 -1.08
N PRO A 8 -1.77 13.72 -0.03
CA PRO A 8 -1.02 14.29 1.08
C PRO A 8 0.44 14.53 0.71
N ARG A 9 1.09 15.41 1.49
CA ARG A 9 2.51 15.70 1.32
C ARG A 9 3.32 15.00 2.39
N LEU A 10 4.48 14.49 1.98
CA LEU A 10 5.47 13.97 2.91
C LEU A 10 6.20 15.16 3.54
N ASP A 11 6.32 15.18 4.87
CA ASP A 11 7.04 16.25 5.54
C ASP A 11 8.55 15.97 5.60
N GLU A 12 9.31 16.93 6.11
CA GLU A 12 10.78 16.85 6.17
C GLU A 12 11.28 15.70 7.05
N LYS A 13 10.45 15.21 7.97
CA LYS A 13 10.78 14.11 8.87
C LYS A 13 10.33 12.75 8.32
N GLY A 14 9.84 12.71 7.09
CA GLY A 14 9.35 11.48 6.48
C GLY A 14 7.99 11.05 6.98
N ARG A 15 7.19 11.97 7.48
CA ARG A 15 5.84 11.69 7.98
C ARG A 15 4.80 12.13 6.96
N LEU A 16 3.70 11.41 6.97
CA LEU A 16 2.57 11.65 6.07
C LEU A 16 1.30 11.62 6.90
N ILE A 17 0.40 12.59 6.66
CA ILE A 17 -0.91 12.61 7.32
C ILE A 17 -1.85 11.69 6.54
N LEU A 18 -2.37 10.68 7.21
CA LEU A 18 -3.34 9.79 6.59
C LEU A 18 -4.64 10.55 6.28
N PRO A 19 -5.30 10.25 5.16
CA PRO A 19 -6.62 10.79 4.89
C PRO A 19 -7.57 10.50 6.05
N ALA A 20 -8.33 11.51 6.48
CA ALA A 20 -9.25 11.39 7.61
C ALA A 20 -10.21 10.20 7.45
N LYS A 21 -10.62 9.96 6.22
CA LYS A 21 -11.50 8.87 5.84
C LYS A 21 -10.95 7.47 6.16
N PHE A 22 -9.63 7.32 6.22
CA PHE A 22 -8.97 6.04 6.46
C PHE A 22 -8.51 5.86 7.92
N ARG A 23 -8.58 6.91 8.73
CA ARG A 23 -7.97 6.92 10.07
C ARG A 23 -8.61 5.93 11.04
N ASP A 24 -9.94 5.80 11.00
CA ASP A 24 -10.63 4.92 11.95
C ASP A 24 -10.18 3.47 11.81
N ASP A 25 -10.07 2.99 10.58
CA ASP A 25 -9.67 1.60 10.31
C ASP A 25 -8.19 1.35 10.60
N LEU A 26 -7.38 2.40 10.68
CA LEU A 26 -5.94 2.32 10.90
C LEU A 26 -5.50 2.78 12.29
N SER A 27 -6.43 3.31 13.09
CA SER A 27 -6.12 3.98 14.36
C SER A 27 -5.54 3.06 15.44
N THR A 28 -5.88 1.77 15.41
CA THR A 28 -5.40 0.80 16.39
C THR A 28 -4.07 0.17 16.02
N GLY A 29 -3.56 0.48 14.85
CA GLY A 29 -2.28 -0.02 14.36
C GLY A 29 -2.33 -0.37 12.89
N LEU A 30 -1.22 -0.17 12.23
CA LEU A 30 -1.05 -0.45 10.81
C LEU A 30 0.31 -1.04 10.53
N VAL A 31 0.44 -1.63 9.36
CA VAL A 31 1.71 -2.13 8.83
C VAL A 31 1.91 -1.54 7.45
N ILE A 32 3.06 -0.94 7.23
CA ILE A 32 3.49 -0.42 5.92
C ILE A 32 4.56 -1.33 5.39
N THR A 33 4.44 -1.77 4.15
CA THR A 33 5.46 -2.61 3.51
C THR A 33 5.56 -2.32 2.02
N LYS A 34 6.55 -2.92 1.39
CA LYS A 34 6.76 -2.79 -0.06
C LYS A 34 5.62 -3.45 -0.82
N GLY A 35 5.06 -2.72 -1.76
CA GLY A 35 4.04 -3.22 -2.67
C GLY A 35 4.58 -3.43 -4.07
N GLN A 36 3.78 -4.05 -4.91
CA GLN A 36 4.12 -4.24 -6.31
C GLN A 36 3.96 -2.94 -7.09
N GLU A 37 4.59 -2.84 -8.25
CA GLU A 37 4.71 -1.60 -9.05
C GLU A 37 5.40 -0.46 -8.30
N ARG A 38 6.23 -0.80 -7.33
CA ARG A 38 7.00 0.17 -6.55
C ARG A 38 6.16 1.18 -5.77
N CYS A 39 5.04 0.74 -5.23
CA CYS A 39 4.29 1.51 -4.24
C CYS A 39 4.45 0.89 -2.87
N LEU A 40 3.84 1.50 -1.86
CA LEU A 40 3.77 0.94 -0.52
C LEU A 40 2.36 0.48 -0.23
N TYR A 41 2.23 -0.68 0.42
CA TYR A 41 0.96 -1.15 0.94
C TYR A 41 0.84 -0.80 2.41
N VAL A 42 -0.34 -0.35 2.81
CA VAL A 42 -0.67 -0.08 4.21
C VAL A 42 -1.88 -0.92 4.58
N PHE A 43 -1.72 -1.75 5.58
CA PHE A 43 -2.78 -2.63 6.07
C PHE A 43 -3.14 -2.28 7.51
N PRO A 44 -4.43 -2.38 7.88
CA PRO A 44 -4.76 -2.50 9.30
C PRO A 44 -4.00 -3.69 9.89
N ALA A 45 -3.55 -3.57 11.13
CA ALA A 45 -2.76 -4.64 11.76
C ALA A 45 -3.48 -6.00 11.72
N ALA A 46 -4.79 -6.00 11.96
CA ALA A 46 -5.58 -7.22 11.91
C ALA A 46 -5.62 -7.85 10.51
N GLU A 47 -5.72 -7.03 9.47
CA GLU A 47 -5.69 -7.50 8.08
C GLU A 47 -4.33 -8.08 7.71
N PHE A 48 -3.25 -7.45 8.18
CA PHE A 48 -1.91 -7.97 7.96
C PHE A 48 -1.70 -9.32 8.62
N ALA A 49 -2.28 -9.52 9.81
CA ALA A 49 -2.24 -10.81 10.48
C ALA A 49 -2.91 -11.91 9.65
N THR A 50 -4.02 -11.59 9.00
CA THR A 50 -4.72 -12.52 8.09
C THR A 50 -3.84 -12.88 6.90
N ILE A 51 -3.17 -11.90 6.31
CA ILE A 51 -2.23 -12.12 5.19
C ILE A 51 -1.08 -13.02 5.64
N THR A 52 -0.52 -12.76 6.82
CA THR A 52 0.55 -13.57 7.41
C THR A 52 0.13 -15.02 7.53
N GLU A 53 -1.09 -15.27 7.99
CA GLU A 53 -1.61 -16.63 8.12
C GLU A 53 -1.72 -17.35 6.78
N THR A 54 -2.15 -16.64 5.74
CA THR A 54 -2.20 -17.18 4.38
C THR A 54 -0.80 -17.51 3.87
N LEU A 55 0.16 -16.63 4.12
CA LEU A 55 1.56 -16.82 3.67
C LEU A 55 2.25 -17.98 4.37
N ARG A 56 1.84 -18.33 5.60
CA ARG A 56 2.37 -19.50 6.30
C ARG A 56 2.11 -20.80 5.55
N GLN A 57 1.07 -20.85 4.76
CA GLN A 57 0.68 -22.05 4.00
C GLN A 57 1.49 -22.19 2.70
N ALA A 58 2.25 -21.16 2.32
CA ALA A 58 3.08 -21.21 1.12
C ALA A 58 4.26 -22.18 1.33
N PRO A 59 4.64 -22.96 0.32
CA PRO A 59 5.74 -23.91 0.46
C PRO A 59 7.08 -23.17 0.60
N VAL A 60 7.75 -23.35 1.76
CA VAL A 60 9.07 -22.76 2.01
C VAL A 60 10.15 -23.31 1.10
N THR A 61 9.88 -24.41 0.41
CA THR A 61 10.78 -25.01 -0.56
C THR A 61 10.79 -24.26 -1.89
N ALA A 62 9.77 -23.45 -2.17
CA ALA A 62 9.72 -22.64 -3.38
C ALA A 62 10.52 -21.36 -3.20
N LYS A 63 11.53 -21.16 -4.03
CA LYS A 63 12.41 -19.98 -3.94
C LYS A 63 11.62 -18.67 -4.09
N SER A 64 10.69 -18.61 -5.03
CA SER A 64 9.88 -17.41 -5.26
C SER A 64 9.04 -17.04 -4.04
N ALA A 65 8.47 -18.03 -3.34
CA ALA A 65 7.71 -17.79 -2.12
C ALA A 65 8.61 -17.26 -0.99
N ARG A 66 9.81 -17.83 -0.84
CA ARG A 66 10.77 -17.37 0.16
C ARG A 66 11.23 -15.93 -0.13
N ASP A 67 11.54 -15.63 -1.39
CA ASP A 67 11.99 -14.28 -1.79
C ASP A 67 10.89 -13.24 -1.54
N TYR A 68 9.67 -13.56 -1.91
CA TYR A 68 8.52 -12.69 -1.69
C TYR A 68 8.33 -12.36 -0.21
N GLN A 69 8.33 -13.40 0.64
CA GLN A 69 8.16 -13.23 2.08
C GLN A 69 9.31 -12.43 2.70
N ARG A 70 10.54 -12.70 2.29
CA ARG A 70 11.71 -11.95 2.80
C ARG A 70 11.60 -10.46 2.49
N VAL A 71 11.24 -10.12 1.26
CA VAL A 71 11.10 -8.71 0.86
C VAL A 71 9.95 -8.04 1.62
N MET A 72 8.80 -8.71 1.70
CA MET A 72 7.63 -8.16 2.37
C MET A 72 7.87 -7.97 3.87
N PHE A 73 8.32 -9.00 4.57
CA PHE A 73 8.46 -8.95 6.03
C PHE A 73 9.67 -8.14 6.49
N ALA A 74 10.80 -8.26 5.83
CA ALA A 74 11.99 -7.49 6.20
C ALA A 74 11.78 -5.99 5.98
N GLY A 75 10.96 -5.62 5.00
CA GLY A 75 10.63 -4.23 4.72
C GLY A 75 9.47 -3.68 5.53
N ALA A 76 8.77 -4.52 6.29
CA ALA A 76 7.57 -4.08 7.00
C ALA A 76 7.88 -3.21 8.21
N HIS A 77 7.06 -2.20 8.41
CA HIS A 77 7.12 -1.28 9.54
C HIS A 77 5.74 -1.19 10.17
N ASP A 78 5.65 -1.50 11.46
CA ASP A 78 4.40 -1.38 12.19
C ASP A 78 4.37 -0.10 13.02
N GLU A 79 3.21 0.52 13.12
CA GLU A 79 3.06 1.79 13.79
C GLU A 79 1.61 2.00 14.22
N ILE A 80 1.43 2.81 15.25
CA ILE A 80 0.14 3.38 15.61
C ILE A 80 0.19 4.86 15.21
N PRO A 81 -0.71 5.35 14.37
CA PRO A 81 -0.72 6.76 13.98
C PRO A 81 -0.81 7.68 15.20
N ASP A 82 -0.18 8.84 15.12
CA ASP A 82 -0.27 9.82 16.19
C ASP A 82 -1.65 10.49 16.22
N ARG A 83 -1.87 11.40 17.18
CA ARG A 83 -3.16 12.08 17.37
C ARG A 83 -3.61 12.88 16.15
N GLN A 84 -2.67 13.31 15.32
CA GLN A 84 -2.95 14.06 14.11
C GLN A 84 -3.14 13.16 12.89
N GLY A 85 -3.07 11.85 13.07
CA GLY A 85 -3.16 10.88 11.98
C GLY A 85 -1.89 10.78 11.15
N ARG A 86 -0.74 11.19 11.71
CA ARG A 86 0.54 11.10 11.01
C ARG A 86 1.17 9.74 11.21
N VAL A 87 1.80 9.25 10.16
CA VAL A 87 2.61 8.03 10.18
C VAL A 87 3.98 8.35 9.63
N THR A 88 5.00 7.65 10.12
CA THR A 88 6.38 7.78 9.64
C THR A 88 6.63 6.74 8.58
N ILE A 89 7.13 7.18 7.42
CA ILE A 89 7.55 6.27 6.36
C ILE A 89 9.08 6.11 6.47
N PRO A 90 9.58 4.94 6.89
CA PRO A 90 11.02 4.75 7.00
C PRO A 90 11.76 4.99 5.69
N GLN A 91 13.01 5.42 5.80
CA GLN A 91 13.83 5.80 4.64
C GLN A 91 13.88 4.68 3.58
N GLY A 92 14.04 3.44 3.99
CA GLY A 92 14.12 2.32 3.05
C GLY A 92 12.85 2.16 2.22
N LEU A 93 11.68 2.38 2.83
CA LEU A 93 10.40 2.34 2.13
C LEU A 93 10.23 3.54 1.21
N ARG A 94 10.62 4.74 1.66
CA ARG A 94 10.58 5.93 0.80
C ARG A 94 11.44 5.76 -0.43
N THR A 95 12.64 5.23 -0.27
CA THR A 95 13.57 4.97 -1.37
C THR A 95 12.99 3.95 -2.35
N TYR A 96 12.45 2.85 -1.84
CA TYR A 96 11.85 1.81 -2.66
C TYR A 96 10.74 2.36 -3.56
N ALA A 97 9.85 3.15 -2.98
CA ALA A 97 8.69 3.69 -3.69
C ALA A 97 9.01 5.01 -4.42
N GLY A 98 10.24 5.51 -4.32
CA GLY A 98 10.63 6.76 -4.97
C GLY A 98 9.84 7.96 -4.47
N LEU A 99 9.42 7.94 -3.19
CA LEU A 99 8.60 9.01 -2.64
C LEU A 99 9.40 10.28 -2.50
N GLU A 100 8.83 11.36 -3.02
CA GLU A 100 9.29 12.70 -2.83
C GLU A 100 8.25 13.46 -1.99
N LYS A 101 8.15 14.76 -2.14
CA LYS A 101 7.25 15.57 -1.33
C LYS A 101 5.78 15.31 -1.65
N GLU A 102 5.44 15.23 -2.93
CA GLU A 102 4.06 15.04 -3.37
C GLU A 102 3.77 13.55 -3.48
N CYS A 103 2.79 13.08 -2.72
CA CYS A 103 2.38 11.68 -2.69
C CYS A 103 0.92 11.54 -3.10
N VAL A 104 0.56 10.32 -3.47
CA VAL A 104 -0.83 9.93 -3.69
C VAL A 104 -1.13 8.74 -2.80
N VAL A 105 -2.23 8.82 -2.07
CA VAL A 105 -2.73 7.74 -1.23
C VAL A 105 -4.07 7.29 -1.77
N ILE A 106 -4.16 6.01 -2.12
CA ILE A 106 -5.39 5.44 -2.67
C ILE A 106 -5.94 4.34 -1.78
N GLY A 107 -7.25 4.18 -1.84
CA GLY A 107 -7.91 3.02 -1.26
C GLY A 107 -8.01 1.91 -2.29
N ALA A 108 -7.58 0.71 -1.91
CA ALA A 108 -7.63 -0.48 -2.76
C ALA A 108 -8.36 -1.60 -2.04
N ASN A 109 -9.54 -1.29 -1.50
CA ASN A 109 -10.45 -2.17 -0.79
C ASN A 109 -9.91 -2.63 0.58
N THR A 110 -9.11 -3.68 0.63
CA THR A 110 -8.59 -4.23 1.89
C THR A 110 -7.32 -3.57 2.38
N ARG A 111 -6.72 -2.73 1.55
CA ARG A 111 -5.48 -2.02 1.86
C ARG A 111 -5.50 -0.60 1.34
N VAL A 112 -4.60 0.18 1.84
CA VAL A 112 -4.27 1.51 1.32
C VAL A 112 -2.94 1.40 0.59
N GLU A 113 -2.74 2.20 -0.46
CA GLU A 113 -1.46 2.26 -1.16
C GLU A 113 -0.91 3.68 -1.16
N ILE A 114 0.39 3.81 -0.98
CA ILE A 114 1.08 5.10 -1.03
C ILE A 114 2.00 5.08 -2.25
N TRP A 115 1.83 6.08 -3.10
CA TRP A 115 2.58 6.22 -4.35
C TRP A 115 3.26 7.57 -4.41
N ASP A 116 4.38 7.64 -5.13
CA ASP A 116 4.88 8.92 -5.61
C ASP A 116 3.86 9.52 -6.59
N SER A 117 3.62 10.83 -6.48
CA SER A 117 2.56 11.48 -7.27
C SER A 117 2.77 11.33 -8.77
N ALA A 118 3.97 11.59 -9.26
CA ALA A 118 4.27 11.47 -10.70
C ALA A 118 4.12 10.03 -11.19
N ALA A 119 4.61 9.07 -10.39
CA ALA A 119 4.51 7.66 -10.73
C ALA A 119 3.05 7.20 -10.79
N TRP A 120 2.23 7.64 -9.84
CA TRP A 120 0.80 7.30 -9.83
C TRP A 120 0.08 7.85 -11.05
N ASN A 121 0.32 9.12 -11.38
CA ASN A 121 -0.35 9.75 -12.52
C ASN A 121 0.00 9.05 -13.84
N GLU A 122 1.24 8.67 -14.01
CA GLU A 122 1.67 7.92 -15.20
C GLU A 122 1.04 6.53 -15.25
N TYR A 123 1.06 5.81 -14.13
CA TYR A 123 0.47 4.49 -14.02
C TYR A 123 -1.03 4.53 -14.32
N LEU A 124 -1.75 5.46 -13.69
CA LEU A 124 -3.21 5.57 -13.82
C LEU A 124 -3.60 5.89 -15.27
N ALA A 125 -2.93 6.85 -15.91
CA ALA A 125 -3.24 7.25 -17.27
C ALA A 125 -3.13 6.06 -18.24
N ASP A 126 -2.11 5.22 -18.07
CA ASP A 126 -1.92 4.03 -18.87
C ASP A 126 -2.96 2.95 -18.56
N ARG A 127 -3.24 2.73 -17.29
CA ARG A 127 -4.18 1.69 -16.86
C ARG A 127 -5.63 2.05 -17.16
N GLU A 128 -5.99 3.32 -17.13
CA GLU A 128 -7.35 3.74 -17.49
C GLU A 128 -7.69 3.39 -18.94
N LYS A 129 -6.74 3.49 -19.84
CA LYS A 129 -6.94 3.07 -21.24
C LYS A 129 -7.26 1.58 -21.33
N SER A 130 -6.45 0.77 -20.68
CA SER A 130 -6.67 -0.68 -20.66
C SER A 130 -8.00 -1.04 -19.99
N PHE A 131 -8.34 -0.36 -18.90
CA PHE A 131 -9.59 -0.59 -18.17
C PHE A 131 -10.81 -0.27 -19.03
N ALA A 132 -10.79 0.88 -19.72
CA ALA A 132 -11.91 1.34 -20.53
C ALA A 132 -12.15 0.46 -21.77
N ASP A 133 -11.06 -0.10 -22.31
CA ASP A 133 -11.10 -0.82 -23.59
C ASP A 133 -11.10 -2.33 -23.43
N VAL A 134 -11.17 -2.86 -22.19
CA VAL A 134 -11.16 -4.31 -21.96
C VAL A 134 -12.43 -4.92 -22.54
N SER A 135 -12.27 -5.95 -23.36
CA SER A 135 -13.36 -6.65 -24.03
C SER A 135 -13.67 -8.02 -23.44
N GLU A 136 -12.88 -8.46 -22.47
CA GLU A 136 -13.05 -9.76 -21.80
C GLU A 136 -13.31 -9.57 -20.31
N GLU A 137 -13.91 -10.58 -19.69
CA GLU A 137 -14.12 -10.57 -18.24
C GLU A 137 -12.82 -10.85 -17.52
N VAL A 138 -12.31 -9.85 -16.80
CA VAL A 138 -11.14 -10.02 -15.92
C VAL A 138 -11.53 -10.84 -14.69
N PHE A 139 -12.74 -10.60 -14.16
CA PHE A 139 -13.31 -11.34 -13.02
C PHE A 139 -14.64 -11.95 -13.45
N PRO A 140 -14.64 -13.22 -13.88
CA PRO A 140 -15.88 -13.87 -14.31
C PRO A 140 -16.95 -13.85 -13.22
N GLY A 141 -18.16 -13.45 -13.59
CA GLY A 141 -19.29 -13.40 -12.67
C GLY A 141 -19.33 -12.19 -11.75
N LEU A 142 -18.48 -11.19 -11.94
CA LEU A 142 -18.43 -10.00 -11.09
C LEU A 142 -19.71 -9.15 -11.25
N PHE A 143 -20.22 -9.04 -12.46
CA PHE A 143 -21.43 -8.26 -12.76
C PHE A 143 -22.53 -9.09 -13.40
#